data_948cd5dbb4ad6c9d2f50389f4e7de832
#
_entry.id   948cd5dbb4ad6c9d2f50389f4e7de832
#
_cell.length_a   1.000
_cell.length_b   1.000
_cell.length_c   1.000
_cell.angle_alpha   90.00
_cell.angle_beta   90.00
_cell.angle_gamma   90.00
#
_symmetry.space_group_name_H-M   'P 1'
#
loop_
_entity.id
_entity.type
_entity.pdbx_description
1 polymer ?
#
loop_
_entity_poly.entity_id
_entity_poly.type
_entity_poly.pdbx_seq_one_letter_code
_entity_poly.pdbx_strand_id
1 'polypeptide(L)'
;MHRKTAPLIKDAIEFNLELKPYQKFTLDNGVPVYTIDAGAQEVVQIELVFYAGNWFEQQKSVAAATNYLLKNGTSTKSAFEINEEFEYYGAYCNRSCFNETAVVSLSALSKQLPAVLPVVRDMITDPVFSEAELDIYKQNSKQRIKVNLQKCDFVATRLTDAYVFGEAHPYGKYTNPEDLDALNSGLLKDFFTQYYLNGQCVMFVSGKLPADIEQQLNKAFGDLSIKPFNNQLTTIIQSPAAEKKYRIENDVNGVQGAIRIARPFPNRHHPDFMKVMVLNTVFGGFFGSRLMSNIREDKGYTYGIHSYVQNHIHDSAWMISTEAGKDVCEATIEEVYKEMKLLRDEPVDA
;
A
#
# COMPACT_ATOMS: atom_id res chain seq x y z
N MET A 1 -31.80 18.57 -8.35
CA MET A 1 -31.76 17.37 -9.21
C MET A 1 -33.16 16.82 -9.36
N HIS A 2 -33.69 16.74 -10.58
CA HIS A 2 -34.98 16.10 -10.85
C HIS A 2 -34.81 14.58 -10.77
N ARG A 3 -35.26 13.94 -9.69
CA ARG A 3 -35.20 12.49 -9.48
C ARG A 3 -35.93 11.64 -10.53
N LYS A 4 -36.67 12.24 -11.45
CA LYS A 4 -37.44 11.56 -12.51
C LYS A 4 -36.73 11.53 -13.88
N THR A 5 -35.58 12.19 -14.00
CA THR A 5 -34.82 12.20 -15.26
C THR A 5 -33.57 11.39 -15.05
N ALA A 6 -33.38 10.33 -15.84
CA ALA A 6 -32.14 9.55 -15.81
C ALA A 6 -30.95 10.46 -16.14
N PRO A 7 -29.81 10.32 -15.47
CA PRO A 7 -28.60 11.03 -15.85
C PRO A 7 -28.21 10.67 -17.28
N LEU A 8 -27.66 11.64 -18.00
CA LEU A 8 -27.14 11.42 -19.35
C LEU A 8 -25.95 10.46 -19.26
N ILE A 9 -26.11 9.24 -19.77
CA ILE A 9 -25.02 8.28 -19.85
C ILE A 9 -24.28 8.60 -21.16
N LYS A 10 -23.03 9.02 -21.05
CA LYS A 10 -22.13 9.21 -22.20
C LYS A 10 -21.47 7.89 -22.55
N ASP A 11 -21.28 7.66 -23.84
CA ASP A 11 -20.46 6.53 -24.30
C ASP A 11 -19.01 6.69 -23.78
N ALA A 12 -18.36 5.57 -23.43
CA ALA A 12 -17.00 5.57 -22.90
C ALA A 12 -15.97 6.21 -23.86
N ILE A 13 -16.20 6.14 -25.17
CA ILE A 13 -15.36 6.78 -26.20
C ILE A 13 -15.45 8.32 -26.19
N GLU A 14 -16.48 8.91 -25.57
CA GLU A 14 -16.65 10.36 -25.44
C GLU A 14 -15.89 10.95 -24.24
N PHE A 15 -15.29 10.12 -23.39
CA PHE A 15 -14.52 10.59 -22.23
C PHE A 15 -13.12 11.03 -22.67
N ASN A 16 -12.78 12.27 -22.38
CA ASN A 16 -11.41 12.75 -22.48
C ASN A 16 -10.62 12.28 -21.23
N LEU A 17 -9.76 11.27 -21.40
CA LEU A 17 -8.95 10.68 -20.34
C LEU A 17 -7.54 11.28 -20.31
N GLU A 18 -7.41 12.60 -20.40
CA GLU A 18 -6.12 13.27 -20.27
C GLU A 18 -5.67 13.33 -18.82
N LEU A 19 -4.41 12.93 -18.60
CA LEU A 19 -3.75 13.13 -17.32
C LEU A 19 -3.49 14.64 -17.11
N LYS A 20 -3.72 15.11 -15.90
CA LYS A 20 -3.36 16.49 -15.55
C LYS A 20 -1.85 16.68 -15.65
N PRO A 21 -1.38 17.81 -16.21
CA PRO A 21 0.05 18.09 -16.27
C PRO A 21 0.63 18.20 -14.86
N TYR A 22 1.83 17.69 -14.69
CA TYR A 22 2.59 17.89 -13.47
C TYR A 22 3.74 18.86 -13.70
N GLN A 23 4.17 19.51 -12.62
CA GLN A 23 5.41 20.29 -12.58
C GLN A 23 6.40 19.58 -11.65
N LYS A 24 7.67 19.91 -11.81
CA LYS A 24 8.75 19.37 -10.98
C LYS A 24 9.71 20.46 -10.59
N PHE A 25 10.07 20.51 -9.31
CA PHE A 25 11.19 21.29 -8.79
C PHE A 25 12.00 20.46 -7.79
N THR A 26 13.05 21.01 -7.26
CA THR A 26 13.96 20.32 -6.35
C THR A 26 14.23 21.23 -5.15
N LEU A 27 14.13 20.66 -3.94
CA LEU A 27 14.51 21.37 -2.71
C LEU A 27 16.02 21.56 -2.63
N ASP A 28 16.49 22.46 -1.75
CA ASP A 28 17.92 22.78 -1.59
C ASP A 28 18.77 21.54 -1.23
N ASN A 29 18.20 20.54 -0.56
CA ASN A 29 18.85 19.26 -0.27
C ASN A 29 18.82 18.25 -1.43
N GLY A 30 18.28 18.62 -2.58
CA GLY A 30 18.20 17.76 -3.77
C GLY A 30 16.96 16.89 -3.86
N VAL A 31 16.06 16.89 -2.87
CA VAL A 31 14.83 16.10 -2.89
C VAL A 31 13.89 16.57 -4.01
N PRO A 32 13.48 15.69 -4.94
CA PRO A 32 12.56 16.07 -6.01
C PRO A 32 11.13 16.18 -5.47
N VAL A 33 10.41 17.21 -5.93
CA VAL A 33 9.01 17.47 -5.65
C VAL A 33 8.23 17.48 -6.95
N TYR A 34 7.20 16.64 -7.04
CA TYR A 34 6.26 16.59 -8.16
C TYR A 34 4.93 17.21 -7.74
N THR A 35 4.43 18.17 -8.53
CA THR A 35 3.21 18.91 -8.18
C THR A 35 2.16 18.82 -9.27
N ILE A 36 0.88 18.73 -8.85
CA ILE A 36 -0.30 18.83 -9.73
C ILE A 36 -1.24 19.89 -9.14
N ASP A 37 -1.28 21.07 -9.77
CA ASP A 37 -2.24 22.13 -9.41
C ASP A 37 -3.55 21.94 -10.19
N ALA A 38 -4.50 21.23 -9.59
CA ALA A 38 -5.78 20.88 -10.22
C ALA A 38 -6.95 20.83 -9.22
N GLY A 39 -6.78 21.37 -8.03
CA GLY A 39 -7.81 21.37 -6.98
C GLY A 39 -8.94 22.37 -7.25
N ALA A 40 -10.21 21.92 -7.16
CA ALA A 40 -11.38 22.79 -7.16
C ALA A 40 -11.62 23.45 -5.80
N GLN A 41 -11.15 22.86 -4.72
CA GLN A 41 -11.22 23.37 -3.35
C GLN A 41 -9.83 23.76 -2.87
N GLU A 42 -9.76 24.68 -1.92
CA GLU A 42 -8.49 25.16 -1.34
C GLU A 42 -7.88 24.15 -0.36
N VAL A 43 -7.69 22.91 -0.82
CA VAL A 43 -7.08 21.82 -0.09
C VAL A 43 -5.83 21.38 -0.83
N VAL A 44 -4.76 21.13 -0.08
CA VAL A 44 -3.49 20.58 -0.58
C VAL A 44 -3.24 19.25 0.12
N GLN A 45 -2.83 18.26 -0.65
CA GLN A 45 -2.25 17.02 -0.15
C GLN A 45 -0.76 17.00 -0.44
N ILE A 46 0.02 16.68 0.57
CA ILE A 46 1.48 16.53 0.50
C ILE A 46 1.82 15.12 0.97
N GLU A 47 2.58 14.39 0.17
CA GLU A 47 3.09 13.07 0.51
C GLU A 47 4.61 13.08 0.50
N LEU A 48 5.20 12.79 1.67
CA LEU A 48 6.61 12.51 1.82
C LEU A 48 6.79 10.99 1.75
N VAL A 49 7.36 10.51 0.65
CA VAL A 49 7.56 9.08 0.39
C VAL A 49 9.02 8.74 0.66
N PHE A 50 9.27 8.09 1.80
CA PHE A 50 10.59 7.62 2.21
C PHE A 50 10.80 6.19 1.73
N TYR A 51 12.02 5.85 1.31
CA TYR A 51 12.43 4.47 1.07
C TYR A 51 12.80 3.80 2.40
N ALA A 52 11.76 3.53 3.18
CA ALA A 52 11.81 3.10 4.57
C ALA A 52 10.75 2.02 4.87
N GLY A 53 10.45 1.16 3.88
CA GLY A 53 9.49 0.08 4.03
C GLY A 53 10.07 -1.20 4.61
N ASN A 54 9.25 -2.25 4.66
CA ASN A 54 9.63 -3.56 5.19
C ASN A 54 10.81 -4.21 4.43
N TRP A 55 11.07 -3.79 3.20
CA TRP A 55 12.20 -4.22 2.39
C TRP A 55 13.55 -3.99 3.08
N PHE A 56 13.65 -2.94 3.87
CA PHE A 56 14.89 -2.48 4.50
C PHE A 56 15.04 -2.96 5.95
N GLU A 57 14.04 -3.62 6.51
CA GLU A 57 14.06 -4.00 7.94
C GLU A 57 14.92 -5.23 8.20
N GLN A 58 15.75 -5.15 9.24
CA GLN A 58 16.51 -6.28 9.78
C GLN A 58 15.66 -7.07 10.80
N GLN A 59 14.88 -6.38 11.62
CA GLN A 59 13.93 -6.94 12.56
C GLN A 59 12.52 -6.73 12.01
N LYS A 60 11.70 -7.80 11.97
CA LYS A 60 10.32 -7.73 11.50
C LYS A 60 9.53 -6.66 12.23
N SER A 61 8.75 -5.90 11.48
CA SER A 61 7.90 -4.79 11.93
C SER A 61 8.61 -3.54 12.45
N VAL A 62 9.93 -3.45 12.41
CA VAL A 62 10.62 -2.22 12.83
C VAL A 62 10.25 -1.05 11.91
N ALA A 63 10.14 -1.28 10.60
CA ALA A 63 9.74 -0.25 9.63
C ALA A 63 8.33 0.28 9.92
N ALA A 64 7.37 -0.63 10.11
CA ALA A 64 5.99 -0.27 10.40
C ALA A 64 5.83 0.41 11.76
N ALA A 65 6.53 -0.06 12.80
CA ALA A 65 6.51 0.54 14.12
C ALA A 65 7.14 1.95 14.12
N THR A 66 8.27 2.12 13.45
CA THR A 66 8.93 3.43 13.30
C THR A 66 8.00 4.43 12.60
N ASN A 67 7.43 4.05 11.46
CA ASN A 67 6.50 4.92 10.72
C ASN A 67 5.27 5.29 11.57
N TYR A 68 4.69 4.31 12.27
CA TYR A 68 3.54 4.56 13.14
C TYR A 68 3.87 5.55 14.26
N LEU A 69 5.03 5.41 14.91
CA LEU A 69 5.39 6.20 16.08
C LEU A 69 5.95 7.60 15.77
N LEU A 70 6.15 7.97 14.51
CA LEU A 70 6.55 9.34 14.13
C LEU A 70 5.60 10.42 14.69
N LYS A 71 4.31 10.11 14.82
CA LYS A 71 3.29 11.05 15.34
C LYS A 71 2.99 10.86 16.83
N ASN A 72 3.71 9.94 17.50
CA ASN A 72 3.43 9.57 18.90
C ASN A 72 4.37 10.27 19.91
N GLY A 73 4.79 11.49 19.60
CA GLY A 73 5.57 12.38 20.43
C GLY A 73 6.90 12.78 19.82
N THR A 74 7.25 14.03 20.01
CA THR A 74 8.57 14.63 19.73
C THR A 74 9.21 15.08 21.04
N SER A 75 10.45 15.59 21.02
CA SER A 75 11.08 16.12 22.22
C SER A 75 10.33 17.31 22.85
N THR A 76 9.49 17.99 22.05
CA THR A 76 8.77 19.21 22.46
C THR A 76 7.27 19.04 22.62
N LYS A 77 6.68 17.98 22.06
CA LYS A 77 5.23 17.76 22.04
C LYS A 77 4.89 16.30 22.33
N SER A 78 3.88 16.06 23.13
CA SER A 78 3.26 14.75 23.32
C SER A 78 2.45 14.33 22.08
N ALA A 79 2.08 13.05 22.01
CA ALA A 79 1.17 12.53 20.98
C ALA A 79 -0.18 13.27 20.96
N PHE A 80 -0.68 13.65 22.14
CA PHE A 80 -1.93 14.39 22.27
C PHE A 80 -1.81 15.79 21.66
N GLU A 81 -0.77 16.55 22.03
CA GLU A 81 -0.56 17.92 21.51
C GLU A 81 -0.35 17.95 20.00
N ILE A 82 0.36 16.97 19.43
CA ILE A 82 0.50 16.83 17.97
C ILE A 82 -0.85 16.62 17.30
N ASN A 83 -1.71 15.74 17.85
CA ASN A 83 -3.03 15.49 17.28
C ASN A 83 -3.93 16.71 17.43
N GLU A 84 -3.95 17.35 18.60
CA GLU A 84 -4.73 18.57 18.86
C GLU A 84 -4.36 19.70 17.89
N GLU A 85 -3.06 19.87 17.58
CA GLU A 85 -2.61 20.89 16.64
C GLU A 85 -3.10 20.63 15.20
N PHE A 86 -3.03 19.38 14.73
CA PHE A 86 -3.62 19.04 13.41
C PHE A 86 -5.13 19.27 13.39
N GLU A 87 -5.85 18.85 14.43
CA GLU A 87 -7.30 19.03 14.53
C GLU A 87 -7.70 20.50 14.60
N TYR A 88 -6.96 21.32 15.33
CA TYR A 88 -7.17 22.76 15.43
C TYR A 88 -7.13 23.46 14.07
N TYR A 89 -6.20 23.06 13.22
CA TYR A 89 -6.07 23.60 11.85
C TYR A 89 -6.96 22.89 10.82
N GLY A 90 -7.75 21.89 11.24
CA GLY A 90 -8.54 21.06 10.33
C GLY A 90 -7.67 20.29 9.34
N ALA A 91 -6.46 19.95 9.76
CA ALA A 91 -5.52 19.17 8.96
C ALA A 91 -5.57 17.68 9.34
N TYR A 92 -5.24 16.84 8.38
CA TYR A 92 -5.17 15.40 8.57
C TYR A 92 -3.79 14.88 8.19
N CYS A 93 -3.10 14.27 9.15
CA CYS A 93 -1.78 13.66 8.93
C CYS A 93 -1.85 12.16 9.15
N ASN A 94 -1.63 11.40 8.06
CA ASN A 94 -1.61 9.94 8.06
C ASN A 94 -0.21 9.40 7.81
N ARG A 95 0.04 8.16 8.24
CA ARG A 95 1.29 7.43 8.05
C ARG A 95 0.97 6.02 7.58
N SER A 96 1.68 5.57 6.55
CA SER A 96 1.53 4.24 5.99
C SER A 96 2.89 3.63 5.71
N CYS A 97 3.08 2.36 6.05
CA CYS A 97 4.28 1.60 5.72
C CYS A 97 3.90 0.49 4.74
N PHE A 98 4.64 0.45 3.64
CA PHE A 98 4.50 -0.54 2.57
C PHE A 98 5.77 -1.39 2.48
N ASN A 99 5.85 -2.21 1.43
CA ASN A 99 7.02 -3.07 1.28
C ASN A 99 8.32 -2.28 1.08
N GLU A 100 8.35 -1.33 0.14
CA GLU A 100 9.58 -0.57 -0.16
C GLU A 100 9.55 0.83 0.44
N THR A 101 8.37 1.38 0.70
CA THR A 101 8.21 2.77 1.08
C THR A 101 7.43 2.95 2.37
N ALA A 102 7.71 4.04 3.03
CA ALA A 102 6.90 4.56 4.12
C ALA A 102 6.48 5.99 3.78
N VAL A 103 5.21 6.29 3.98
CA VAL A 103 4.61 7.55 3.57
C VAL A 103 4.13 8.32 4.79
N VAL A 104 4.43 9.60 4.81
CA VAL A 104 3.78 10.59 5.68
C VAL A 104 2.96 11.49 4.78
N SER A 105 1.63 11.44 4.88
CA SER A 105 0.73 12.26 4.07
C SER A 105 0.00 13.29 4.93
N LEU A 106 0.02 14.53 4.46
CA LEU A 106 -0.67 15.67 5.05
C LEU A 106 -1.75 16.17 4.10
N SER A 107 -2.99 16.29 4.58
CA SER A 107 -4.06 16.99 3.90
C SER A 107 -4.46 18.20 4.73
N ALA A 108 -4.42 19.40 4.15
CA ALA A 108 -4.74 20.65 4.84
C ALA A 108 -5.33 21.69 3.89
N LEU A 109 -6.00 22.68 4.44
CA LEU A 109 -6.34 23.88 3.68
C LEU A 109 -5.05 24.62 3.27
N SER A 110 -4.98 25.10 2.03
CA SER A 110 -3.79 25.81 1.49
C SER A 110 -3.31 26.92 2.42
N LYS A 111 -4.22 27.70 3.00
CA LYS A 111 -3.89 28.79 3.95
C LYS A 111 -3.28 28.34 5.28
N GLN A 112 -3.45 27.06 5.66
CA GLN A 112 -2.97 26.51 6.93
C GLN A 112 -1.61 25.82 6.81
N LEU A 113 -1.09 25.64 5.60
CA LEU A 113 0.21 24.99 5.38
C LEU A 113 1.34 25.60 6.22
N PRO A 114 1.47 26.95 6.33
CA PRO A 114 2.55 27.55 7.16
C PRO A 114 2.51 27.16 8.63
N ALA A 115 1.31 26.81 9.16
CA ALA A 115 1.14 26.39 10.55
C ALA A 115 1.39 24.89 10.73
N VAL A 116 0.97 24.05 9.79
CA VAL A 116 1.04 22.58 9.96
C VAL A 116 2.33 21.94 9.42
N LEU A 117 3.03 22.57 8.49
CA LEU A 117 4.33 22.08 7.97
C LEU A 117 5.40 21.96 9.05
N PRO A 118 5.56 22.90 10.01
CA PRO A 118 6.48 22.76 11.14
C PRO A 118 6.17 21.52 11.98
N VAL A 119 4.89 21.18 12.21
CA VAL A 119 4.52 19.98 12.97
C VAL A 119 4.96 18.71 12.24
N VAL A 120 4.74 18.64 10.92
CA VAL A 120 5.23 17.50 10.10
C VAL A 120 6.76 17.44 10.13
N ARG A 121 7.43 18.58 10.07
CA ARG A 121 8.90 18.63 10.18
C ARG A 121 9.36 18.04 11.52
N ASP A 122 8.80 18.47 12.64
CA ASP A 122 9.16 17.95 13.97
C ASP A 122 8.95 16.43 14.04
N MET A 123 7.85 15.91 13.51
CA MET A 123 7.58 14.46 13.44
C MET A 123 8.64 13.66 12.66
N ILE A 124 9.21 14.22 11.60
CA ILE A 124 10.19 13.52 10.75
C ILE A 124 11.65 13.85 11.09
N THR A 125 11.90 14.70 12.08
CA THR A 125 13.26 15.06 12.50
C THR A 125 13.57 14.70 13.94
N ASP A 126 12.56 14.72 14.83
CA ASP A 126 12.77 14.62 16.28
C ASP A 126 11.74 13.74 17.02
N PRO A 127 11.31 12.58 16.48
CA PRO A 127 10.42 11.69 17.20
C PRO A 127 11.14 11.01 18.36
N VAL A 128 10.48 10.89 19.52
CA VAL A 128 11.11 10.34 20.72
C VAL A 128 11.11 8.82 20.82
N PHE A 129 10.18 8.12 20.15
CA PHE A 129 10.01 6.66 20.22
C PHE A 129 10.00 6.14 21.66
N SER A 130 9.10 6.68 22.51
CA SER A 130 9.03 6.27 23.90
C SER A 130 8.63 4.79 24.05
N GLU A 131 9.18 4.09 25.04
CA GLU A 131 8.83 2.69 25.31
C GLU A 131 7.33 2.54 25.64
N ALA A 132 6.72 3.51 26.31
CA ALA A 132 5.29 3.49 26.64
C ALA A 132 4.42 3.47 25.37
N GLU A 133 4.69 4.33 24.39
CA GLU A 133 3.97 4.35 23.12
C GLU A 133 4.26 3.10 22.26
N LEU A 134 5.49 2.60 22.32
CA LEU A 134 5.88 1.35 21.66
C LEU A 134 5.13 0.15 22.26
N ASP A 135 4.98 0.09 23.57
CA ASP A 135 4.23 -0.99 24.22
C ASP A 135 2.75 -0.97 23.84
N ILE A 136 2.14 0.21 23.75
CA ILE A 136 0.77 0.37 23.25
C ILE A 136 0.68 -0.13 21.79
N TYR A 137 1.63 0.24 20.94
CA TYR A 137 1.69 -0.24 19.56
C TYR A 137 1.80 -1.77 19.48
N LYS A 138 2.69 -2.38 20.28
CA LYS A 138 2.88 -3.84 20.36
C LYS A 138 1.58 -4.54 20.76
N GLN A 139 0.95 -4.09 21.84
CA GLN A 139 -0.30 -4.68 22.33
C GLN A 139 -1.41 -4.61 21.28
N ASN A 140 -1.64 -3.45 20.69
CA ASN A 140 -2.65 -3.25 19.67
C ASN A 140 -2.37 -4.09 18.41
N SER A 141 -1.11 -4.18 17.99
CA SER A 141 -0.70 -4.96 16.82
C SER A 141 -0.83 -6.47 17.07
N LYS A 142 -0.43 -6.96 18.24
CA LYS A 142 -0.64 -8.36 18.63
C LYS A 142 -2.12 -8.73 18.64
N GLN A 143 -2.97 -7.89 19.22
CA GLN A 143 -4.40 -8.13 19.25
C GLN A 143 -4.99 -8.16 17.83
N ARG A 144 -4.60 -7.21 16.98
CA ARG A 144 -5.02 -7.17 15.57
C ARG A 144 -4.60 -8.43 14.81
N ILE A 145 -3.36 -8.87 14.95
CA ILE A 145 -2.87 -10.12 14.32
C ILE A 145 -3.68 -11.31 14.83
N LYS A 146 -3.88 -11.43 16.14
CA LYS A 146 -4.63 -12.53 16.76
C LYS A 146 -6.08 -12.63 16.22
N VAL A 147 -6.77 -11.49 16.09
CA VAL A 147 -8.12 -11.45 15.51
C VAL A 147 -8.10 -11.81 14.02
N ASN A 148 -7.13 -11.31 13.28
CA ASN A 148 -7.04 -11.58 11.84
C ASN A 148 -6.64 -13.03 11.54
N LEU A 149 -5.87 -13.71 12.38
CA LEU A 149 -5.53 -15.11 12.22
C LEU A 149 -6.76 -16.05 12.28
N GLN A 150 -7.90 -15.57 12.76
CA GLN A 150 -9.17 -16.31 12.71
C GLN A 150 -9.82 -16.25 11.31
N LYS A 151 -9.41 -15.33 10.44
CA LYS A 151 -9.96 -15.13 9.11
C LYS A 151 -9.17 -15.92 8.08
N CYS A 152 -9.87 -16.76 7.31
CA CYS A 152 -9.24 -17.60 6.28
C CYS A 152 -8.53 -16.77 5.19
N ASP A 153 -9.10 -15.63 4.80
CA ASP A 153 -8.51 -14.72 3.79
C ASP A 153 -7.16 -14.14 4.23
N PHE A 154 -7.07 -13.71 5.50
CA PHE A 154 -5.82 -13.18 6.06
C PHE A 154 -4.72 -14.26 6.12
N VAL A 155 -5.07 -15.47 6.57
CA VAL A 155 -4.13 -16.60 6.63
C VAL A 155 -3.68 -16.99 5.22
N ALA A 156 -4.62 -17.13 4.28
CA ALA A 156 -4.31 -17.49 2.90
C ALA A 156 -3.40 -16.46 2.23
N THR A 157 -3.67 -15.16 2.39
CA THR A 157 -2.88 -14.10 1.75
C THR A 157 -1.43 -14.12 2.25
N ARG A 158 -1.22 -14.11 3.58
CA ARG A 158 0.15 -14.08 4.14
C ARG A 158 0.98 -15.31 3.78
N LEU A 159 0.34 -16.50 3.72
CA LEU A 159 1.01 -17.74 3.34
C LEU A 159 1.30 -17.79 1.84
N THR A 160 0.41 -17.23 1.01
CA THR A 160 0.62 -17.17 -0.43
C THR A 160 1.87 -16.36 -0.77
N ASP A 161 2.05 -15.20 -0.15
CA ASP A 161 3.25 -14.37 -0.34
C ASP A 161 4.52 -15.13 0.06
N ALA A 162 4.49 -15.84 1.21
CA ALA A 162 5.60 -16.67 1.66
C ALA A 162 5.90 -17.83 0.70
N TYR A 163 4.87 -18.46 0.13
CA TYR A 163 5.05 -19.57 -0.81
C TYR A 163 5.52 -19.11 -2.19
N VAL A 164 5.14 -17.91 -2.63
CA VAL A 164 5.55 -17.36 -3.94
C VAL A 164 6.98 -16.81 -3.89
N PHE A 165 7.30 -16.02 -2.87
CA PHE A 165 8.59 -15.31 -2.79
C PHE A 165 9.61 -16.01 -1.88
N GLY A 166 9.15 -16.79 -0.90
CA GLY A 166 9.95 -17.38 0.16
C GLY A 166 9.89 -16.57 1.46
N GLU A 167 9.90 -17.25 2.60
CA GLU A 167 9.79 -16.61 3.93
C GLU A 167 10.95 -15.66 4.28
N ALA A 168 12.12 -15.87 3.69
CA ALA A 168 13.27 -14.98 3.85
C ALA A 168 13.22 -13.74 2.94
N HIS A 169 12.41 -13.78 1.89
CA HIS A 169 12.27 -12.67 0.95
C HIS A 169 11.43 -11.54 1.56
N PRO A 170 11.78 -10.25 1.38
CA PRO A 170 11.01 -9.14 1.94
C PRO A 170 9.51 -9.17 1.61
N TYR A 171 9.12 -9.60 0.41
CA TYR A 171 7.72 -9.73 0.02
C TYR A 171 7.02 -10.98 0.57
N GLY A 172 7.78 -12.01 0.97
CA GLY A 172 7.23 -13.21 1.58
C GLY A 172 7.24 -13.19 3.10
N LYS A 173 7.91 -12.21 3.72
CA LYS A 173 7.93 -12.05 5.17
C LYS A 173 6.56 -11.66 5.71
N TYR A 174 6.20 -12.19 6.85
CA TYR A 174 5.05 -11.76 7.61
C TYR A 174 5.36 -11.72 9.11
N THR A 175 4.65 -10.88 9.84
CA THR A 175 4.82 -10.69 11.27
C THR A 175 3.94 -11.64 12.06
N ASN A 176 4.51 -12.34 13.03
CA ASN A 176 3.80 -13.05 14.08
C ASN A 176 3.71 -12.20 15.36
N PRO A 177 2.79 -12.49 16.28
CA PRO A 177 2.70 -11.75 17.54
C PRO A 177 4.02 -11.69 18.31
N GLU A 178 4.79 -12.78 18.28
CA GLU A 178 6.07 -12.92 19.01
C GLU A 178 7.18 -12.05 18.39
N ASP A 179 7.15 -11.79 17.10
CA ASP A 179 8.14 -10.94 16.42
C ASP A 179 8.11 -9.50 16.98
N LEU A 180 6.96 -9.07 17.50
CA LEU A 180 6.79 -7.73 18.09
C LEU A 180 7.47 -7.57 19.45
N ASP A 181 7.74 -8.67 20.18
CA ASP A 181 8.42 -8.62 21.48
C ASP A 181 9.88 -8.17 21.34
N ALA A 182 10.50 -8.45 20.20
CA ALA A 182 11.88 -8.05 19.92
C ALA A 182 12.06 -6.54 19.66
N LEU A 183 10.96 -5.81 19.39
CA LEU A 183 11.02 -4.37 19.13
C LEU A 183 11.38 -3.60 20.41
N ASN A 184 12.25 -2.60 20.28
CA ASN A 184 12.60 -1.65 21.33
C ASN A 184 12.90 -0.28 20.72
N SER A 185 12.91 0.76 21.54
CA SER A 185 13.15 2.15 21.12
C SER A 185 14.48 2.33 20.38
N GLY A 186 15.52 1.57 20.77
CA GLY A 186 16.83 1.61 20.10
C GLY A 186 16.74 1.19 18.64
N LEU A 187 16.12 0.05 18.34
CA LEU A 187 15.91 -0.43 16.95
C LEU A 187 15.11 0.57 16.12
N LEU A 188 14.10 1.22 16.70
CA LEU A 188 13.32 2.21 15.98
C LEU A 188 14.15 3.47 15.69
N LYS A 189 14.96 3.94 16.62
CA LYS A 189 15.86 5.09 16.46
C LYS A 189 16.93 4.83 15.40
N ASP A 190 17.50 3.63 15.38
CA ASP A 190 18.49 3.22 14.40
C ASP A 190 17.87 3.20 12.98
N PHE A 191 16.69 2.58 12.85
CA PHE A 191 15.95 2.54 11.59
C PHE A 191 15.54 3.94 11.12
N PHE A 192 15.03 4.78 12.02
CA PHE A 192 14.68 6.16 11.74
C PHE A 192 15.88 6.97 11.27
N THR A 193 17.00 6.88 11.98
CA THR A 193 18.22 7.62 11.62
C THR A 193 18.73 7.24 10.24
N GLN A 194 18.67 5.96 9.89
CA GLN A 194 19.17 5.45 8.61
C GLN A 194 18.24 5.77 7.44
N TYR A 195 16.92 5.59 7.62
CA TYR A 195 15.98 5.57 6.49
C TYR A 195 15.04 6.79 6.41
N TYR A 196 14.94 7.60 7.48
CA TYR A 196 14.20 8.86 7.47
C TYR A 196 15.15 10.05 7.54
N LEU A 197 15.92 10.18 8.62
CA LEU A 197 16.76 11.35 8.85
C LEU A 197 17.88 11.49 7.80
N ASN A 198 18.54 10.38 7.45
CA ASN A 198 19.59 10.32 6.41
C ASN A 198 19.15 9.49 5.19
N GLY A 199 17.85 9.20 5.10
CA GLY A 199 17.26 8.34 4.09
C GLY A 199 16.99 9.03 2.76
N GLN A 200 16.35 8.32 1.86
CA GLN A 200 15.94 8.80 0.56
C GLN A 200 14.45 9.13 0.56
N CYS A 201 14.09 10.25 -0.08
CA CYS A 201 12.73 10.74 -0.15
C CYS A 201 12.39 11.30 -1.53
N VAL A 202 11.12 11.21 -1.90
CA VAL A 202 10.49 11.97 -2.98
C VAL A 202 9.18 12.57 -2.45
N MET A 203 8.82 13.76 -2.90
CA MET A 203 7.58 14.41 -2.50
C MET A 203 6.60 14.49 -3.67
N PHE A 204 5.32 14.29 -3.34
CA PHE A 204 4.20 14.52 -4.24
C PHE A 204 3.25 15.53 -3.60
N VAL A 205 2.84 16.52 -4.37
CA VAL A 205 1.96 17.59 -3.89
C VAL A 205 0.84 17.81 -4.90
N SER A 206 -0.40 17.77 -4.43
CA SER A 206 -1.55 17.94 -5.31
C SER A 206 -2.65 18.75 -4.64
N GLY A 207 -3.51 19.37 -5.45
CA GLY A 207 -4.64 20.14 -4.96
C GLY A 207 -4.68 21.57 -5.49
N LYS A 208 -5.17 22.50 -4.69
CA LYS A 208 -5.14 23.95 -4.98
C LYS A 208 -3.88 24.54 -4.37
N LEU A 209 -2.82 24.62 -5.16
CA LEU A 209 -1.50 24.99 -4.67
C LEU A 209 -1.40 26.50 -4.45
N PRO A 210 -0.87 26.98 -3.29
CA PRO A 210 -0.50 28.38 -3.13
C PRO A 210 0.69 28.73 -4.05
N ALA A 211 0.74 29.99 -4.49
CA ALA A 211 1.77 30.45 -5.43
C ALA A 211 3.20 30.32 -4.89
N ASP A 212 3.37 30.31 -3.57
CA ASP A 212 4.63 30.18 -2.87
C ASP A 212 4.90 28.77 -2.31
N ILE A 213 4.23 27.74 -2.84
CA ILE A 213 4.35 26.34 -2.34
C ILE A 213 5.79 25.84 -2.31
N GLU A 214 6.58 26.17 -3.33
CA GLU A 214 8.00 25.80 -3.40
C GLU A 214 8.79 26.41 -2.24
N GLN A 215 8.59 27.71 -1.95
CA GLN A 215 9.24 28.40 -0.84
C GLN A 215 8.84 27.80 0.51
N GLN A 216 7.54 27.49 0.70
CA GLN A 216 7.04 26.90 1.94
C GLN A 216 7.64 25.51 2.17
N LEU A 217 7.70 24.65 1.14
CA LEU A 217 8.27 23.31 1.25
C LEU A 217 9.79 23.36 1.44
N ASN A 218 10.47 24.25 0.74
CA ASN A 218 11.91 24.42 0.91
C ASN A 218 12.27 24.92 2.31
N LYS A 219 11.50 25.88 2.84
CA LYS A 219 11.66 26.35 4.21
C LYS A 219 11.42 25.23 5.25
N ALA A 220 10.45 24.35 5.00
CA ALA A 220 10.12 23.27 5.92
C ALA A 220 11.11 22.11 5.87
N PHE A 221 11.61 21.75 4.69
CA PHE A 221 12.31 20.48 4.47
C PHE A 221 13.65 20.60 3.70
N GLY A 222 13.98 21.76 3.11
CA GLY A 222 15.12 21.91 2.22
C GLY A 222 16.49 21.85 2.89
N ASP A 223 16.57 22.08 4.20
CA ASP A 223 17.79 22.01 5.02
C ASP A 223 18.01 20.64 5.68
N LEU A 224 17.08 19.68 5.50
CA LEU A 224 17.18 18.35 6.11
C LEU A 224 18.23 17.47 5.40
N SER A 225 18.83 16.54 6.14
CA SER A 225 19.81 15.58 5.61
C SER A 225 19.24 14.51 4.68
N ILE A 226 17.93 14.57 4.38
CA ILE A 226 17.24 13.68 3.49
C ILE A 226 17.81 13.78 2.08
N LYS A 227 17.95 12.68 1.37
CA LYS A 227 18.57 12.57 0.05
C LYS A 227 17.55 12.33 -1.05
N PRO A 228 17.84 12.71 -2.30
CA PRO A 228 17.02 12.31 -3.44
C PRO A 228 17.03 10.80 -3.61
N PHE A 229 15.92 10.28 -4.13
CA PHE A 229 15.82 8.87 -4.45
C PHE A 229 16.79 8.47 -5.57
N ASN A 230 17.52 7.39 -5.33
CA ASN A 230 18.35 6.74 -6.33
C ASN A 230 17.72 5.40 -6.71
N ASN A 231 17.17 5.33 -7.91
CA ASN A 231 16.44 4.15 -8.41
C ASN A 231 17.41 2.98 -8.75
N GLN A 232 17.97 2.35 -7.74
CA GLN A 232 18.72 1.10 -7.91
C GLN A 232 17.78 -0.07 -7.65
N LEU A 233 17.42 -0.78 -8.72
CA LEU A 233 16.70 -2.04 -8.59
C LEU A 233 17.63 -3.08 -7.94
N THR A 234 17.19 -3.62 -6.82
CA THR A 234 17.89 -4.70 -6.13
C THR A 234 17.15 -6.00 -6.38
N THR A 235 17.82 -7.01 -6.90
CA THR A 235 17.26 -8.33 -7.07
C THR A 235 17.62 -9.19 -5.87
N ILE A 236 16.60 -9.70 -5.18
CA ILE A 236 16.77 -10.76 -4.16
C ILE A 236 16.26 -12.05 -4.78
N ILE A 237 17.04 -13.12 -4.60
CA ILE A 237 16.66 -14.42 -5.14
C ILE A 237 15.41 -14.91 -4.43
N GLN A 238 14.36 -15.18 -5.19
CA GLN A 238 13.18 -15.84 -4.69
C GLN A 238 13.48 -17.29 -4.32
N SER A 239 12.91 -17.76 -3.24
CA SER A 239 12.96 -19.17 -2.81
C SER A 239 11.53 -19.67 -2.62
N PRO A 240 10.78 -19.87 -3.72
CA PRO A 240 9.40 -20.29 -3.64
C PRO A 240 9.29 -21.67 -2.99
N ALA A 241 8.16 -21.94 -2.36
CA ALA A 241 7.87 -23.23 -1.76
C ALA A 241 7.95 -24.37 -2.79
N ALA A 242 8.46 -25.52 -2.36
CA ALA A 242 8.67 -26.68 -3.23
C ALA A 242 7.35 -27.29 -3.70
N GLU A 243 6.34 -27.33 -2.83
CA GLU A 243 5.01 -27.81 -3.17
C GLU A 243 4.19 -26.74 -3.88
N LYS A 244 3.28 -27.18 -4.73
CA LYS A 244 2.43 -26.28 -5.54
C LYS A 244 0.99 -26.22 -5.10
N LYS A 245 0.60 -27.05 -4.13
CA LYS A 245 -0.76 -27.11 -3.60
C LYS A 245 -0.68 -27.24 -2.08
N TYR A 246 -1.40 -26.36 -1.41
CA TYR A 246 -1.48 -26.32 0.05
C TYR A 246 -2.94 -26.29 0.45
N ARG A 247 -3.27 -27.03 1.50
CA ARG A 247 -4.57 -26.99 2.18
C ARG A 247 -4.31 -26.74 3.66
N ILE A 248 -4.78 -25.61 4.14
CA ILE A 248 -4.59 -25.17 5.52
C ILE A 248 -5.97 -25.06 6.17
N GLU A 249 -6.14 -25.64 7.34
CA GLU A 249 -7.35 -25.53 8.14
C GLU A 249 -7.05 -24.66 9.37
N ASN A 250 -7.55 -23.41 9.35
CA ASN A 250 -7.37 -22.46 10.43
C ASN A 250 -8.59 -22.37 11.37
N ASP A 251 -9.76 -22.82 10.92
CA ASP A 251 -10.99 -22.93 11.69
C ASP A 251 -11.78 -24.15 11.26
N VAL A 252 -11.90 -25.15 12.16
CA VAL A 252 -12.63 -26.41 11.91
C VAL A 252 -14.13 -26.15 11.65
N ASN A 253 -14.69 -25.12 12.28
CA ASN A 253 -16.09 -24.74 12.17
C ASN A 253 -16.35 -23.70 11.05
N GLY A 254 -15.31 -23.29 10.35
CA GLY A 254 -15.41 -22.33 9.26
C GLY A 254 -16.32 -22.82 8.14
N VAL A 255 -17.24 -21.98 7.70
CA VAL A 255 -18.19 -22.25 6.61
C VAL A 255 -17.65 -21.81 5.25
N GLN A 256 -16.59 -21.00 5.23
CA GLN A 256 -15.93 -20.47 4.03
C GLN A 256 -14.47 -20.89 3.99
N GLY A 257 -13.97 -21.07 2.78
CA GLY A 257 -12.55 -21.26 2.47
C GLY A 257 -12.02 -20.11 1.62
N ALA A 258 -10.82 -19.66 1.91
CA ALA A 258 -10.12 -18.71 1.05
C ALA A 258 -9.25 -19.43 0.03
N ILE A 259 -9.43 -19.10 -1.24
CA ILE A 259 -8.68 -19.66 -2.36
C ILE A 259 -7.72 -18.58 -2.88
N ARG A 260 -6.45 -18.95 -2.99
CA ARG A 260 -5.41 -18.12 -3.62
C ARG A 260 -4.68 -18.95 -4.66
N ILE A 261 -4.62 -18.46 -5.89
CA ILE A 261 -3.82 -19.06 -6.96
C ILE A 261 -2.82 -18.00 -7.38
N ALA A 262 -1.55 -18.29 -7.25
CA ALA A 262 -0.49 -17.30 -7.46
C ALA A 262 0.72 -17.89 -8.17
N ARG A 263 1.47 -17.03 -8.83
CA ARG A 263 2.78 -17.35 -9.42
C ARG A 263 3.64 -16.09 -9.55
N PRO A 264 4.98 -16.20 -9.53
CA PRO A 264 5.86 -15.12 -9.96
C PRO A 264 5.48 -14.63 -11.36
N PHE A 265 5.55 -13.32 -11.58
CA PHE A 265 5.07 -12.71 -12.83
C PHE A 265 5.91 -11.48 -13.19
N PRO A 266 6.02 -11.11 -14.49
CA PRO A 266 6.69 -9.89 -14.91
C PRO A 266 6.10 -8.64 -14.26
N ASN A 267 6.97 -7.77 -13.75
CA ASN A 267 6.58 -6.48 -13.15
C ASN A 267 6.48 -5.35 -14.19
N ARG A 268 6.23 -4.13 -13.73
CA ARG A 268 6.05 -2.92 -14.55
C ARG A 268 7.20 -2.57 -15.48
N HIS A 269 8.38 -3.15 -15.27
CA HIS A 269 9.56 -2.91 -16.12
C HIS A 269 9.60 -3.84 -17.34
N HIS A 270 8.71 -4.85 -17.41
CA HIS A 270 8.64 -5.75 -18.54
C HIS A 270 7.93 -5.08 -19.73
N PRO A 271 8.42 -5.22 -20.97
CA PRO A 271 7.85 -4.55 -22.15
C PRO A 271 6.39 -4.93 -22.43
N ASP A 272 5.96 -6.12 -22.06
CA ASP A 272 4.58 -6.58 -22.25
C ASP A 272 3.66 -6.32 -21.04
N PHE A 273 4.14 -5.61 -20.02
CA PHE A 273 3.36 -5.41 -18.80
C PHE A 273 1.96 -4.84 -19.06
N MET A 274 1.85 -3.82 -19.91
CA MET A 274 0.55 -3.20 -20.22
C MET A 274 -0.39 -4.16 -20.97
N LYS A 275 0.12 -5.02 -21.84
CA LYS A 275 -0.69 -6.08 -22.51
C LYS A 275 -1.22 -7.07 -21.47
N VAL A 276 -0.40 -7.45 -20.51
CA VAL A 276 -0.79 -8.31 -19.39
C VAL A 276 -1.87 -7.67 -18.53
N MET A 277 -1.77 -6.36 -18.25
CA MET A 277 -2.81 -5.65 -17.49
C MET A 277 -4.16 -5.66 -18.19
N VAL A 278 -4.18 -5.47 -19.52
CA VAL A 278 -5.41 -5.58 -20.33
C VAL A 278 -5.97 -7.01 -20.28
N LEU A 279 -5.13 -8.02 -20.49
CA LEU A 279 -5.54 -9.42 -20.42
C LEU A 279 -6.11 -9.78 -19.04
N ASN A 280 -5.42 -9.35 -17.96
CA ASN A 280 -5.87 -9.58 -16.61
C ASN A 280 -7.22 -8.89 -16.32
N THR A 281 -7.44 -7.69 -16.86
CA THR A 281 -8.73 -7.00 -16.72
C THR A 281 -9.87 -7.83 -17.31
N VAL A 282 -9.72 -8.35 -18.53
CA VAL A 282 -10.72 -9.24 -19.16
C VAL A 282 -10.92 -10.52 -18.36
N PHE A 283 -9.85 -11.09 -17.82
CA PHE A 283 -9.92 -12.36 -17.09
C PHE A 283 -10.63 -12.24 -15.74
N GLY A 284 -10.21 -11.30 -14.89
CA GLY A 284 -10.74 -11.18 -13.52
C GLY A 284 -10.58 -9.80 -12.88
N GLY A 285 -10.30 -8.75 -13.70
CA GLY A 285 -9.96 -7.42 -13.18
C GLY A 285 -11.15 -6.48 -12.95
N PHE A 286 -12.36 -6.84 -13.34
CA PHE A 286 -13.56 -6.02 -13.14
C PHE A 286 -14.83 -6.88 -12.99
N PHE A 287 -15.96 -6.25 -12.67
CA PHE A 287 -17.20 -6.94 -12.36
C PHE A 287 -17.75 -7.79 -13.52
N GLY A 288 -17.63 -7.35 -14.77
CA GLY A 288 -18.05 -8.08 -15.98
C GLY A 288 -16.97 -9.02 -16.54
N SER A 289 -15.90 -9.31 -15.78
CA SER A 289 -14.83 -10.19 -16.20
C SER A 289 -15.26 -11.66 -16.28
N ARG A 290 -14.53 -12.49 -17.03
CA ARG A 290 -14.84 -13.91 -17.22
C ARG A 290 -15.00 -14.68 -15.90
N LEU A 291 -14.07 -14.50 -14.95
CA LEU A 291 -14.17 -15.15 -13.64
C LEU A 291 -15.42 -14.71 -12.87
N MET A 292 -15.75 -13.42 -12.89
CA MET A 292 -16.93 -12.92 -12.20
C MET A 292 -18.22 -13.45 -12.83
N SER A 293 -18.33 -13.42 -14.16
CA SER A 293 -19.52 -13.91 -14.86
C SER A 293 -19.75 -15.39 -14.63
N ASN A 294 -18.71 -16.24 -14.79
CA ASN A 294 -18.86 -17.68 -14.61
C ASN A 294 -19.06 -18.06 -13.12
N ILE A 295 -18.12 -17.68 -12.25
CA ILE A 295 -18.02 -18.27 -10.90
C ILE A 295 -18.98 -17.60 -9.92
N ARG A 296 -19.17 -16.28 -10.05
CA ARG A 296 -20.11 -15.54 -9.20
C ARG A 296 -21.52 -15.56 -9.74
N GLU A 297 -21.73 -15.15 -11.01
CA GLU A 297 -23.07 -14.90 -11.52
C GLU A 297 -23.76 -16.19 -11.98
N ASP A 298 -23.09 -17.03 -12.77
CA ASP A 298 -23.71 -18.26 -13.28
C ASP A 298 -23.77 -19.35 -12.23
N LYS A 299 -22.69 -19.54 -11.45
CA LYS A 299 -22.58 -20.67 -10.49
C LYS A 299 -22.91 -20.29 -9.05
N GLY A 300 -22.79 -19.03 -8.67
CA GLY A 300 -23.06 -18.57 -7.31
C GLY A 300 -22.10 -19.11 -6.25
N TYR A 301 -20.88 -19.55 -6.61
CA TYR A 301 -19.94 -20.17 -5.69
C TYR A 301 -19.27 -19.18 -4.74
N THR A 302 -19.20 -17.92 -5.13
CA THR A 302 -18.54 -16.85 -4.36
C THR A 302 -19.33 -15.55 -4.43
N TYR A 303 -19.10 -14.67 -3.46
CA TYR A 303 -19.56 -13.29 -3.52
C TYR A 303 -18.70 -12.41 -4.45
N GLY A 304 -17.44 -12.79 -4.69
CA GLY A 304 -16.55 -12.12 -5.61
C GLY A 304 -15.26 -12.88 -5.82
N ILE A 305 -14.76 -12.82 -7.04
CA ILE A 305 -13.47 -13.39 -7.45
C ILE A 305 -12.71 -12.36 -8.28
N HIS A 306 -11.43 -12.20 -7.98
CA HIS A 306 -10.60 -11.19 -8.63
C HIS A 306 -9.27 -11.77 -9.05
N SER A 307 -8.78 -11.29 -10.21
CA SER A 307 -7.43 -11.52 -10.69
C SER A 307 -6.69 -10.18 -10.74
N TYR A 308 -5.48 -10.14 -10.21
CA TYR A 308 -4.66 -8.92 -10.20
C TYR A 308 -3.16 -9.23 -10.24
N VAL A 309 -2.38 -8.25 -10.66
CA VAL A 309 -0.93 -8.29 -10.59
C VAL A 309 -0.49 -7.54 -9.33
N GLN A 310 0.12 -8.26 -8.40
CA GLN A 310 0.77 -7.69 -7.21
C GLN A 310 2.12 -7.11 -7.64
N ASN A 311 2.11 -5.84 -8.02
CA ASN A 311 3.19 -5.20 -8.73
C ASN A 311 4.07 -4.39 -7.78
N HIS A 312 5.09 -5.03 -7.24
CA HIS A 312 6.12 -4.41 -6.41
C HIS A 312 7.21 -3.73 -7.27
N ILE A 313 8.10 -2.97 -6.63
CA ILE A 313 9.18 -2.27 -7.33
C ILE A 313 10.20 -3.26 -7.88
N HIS A 314 10.59 -4.25 -7.09
CA HIS A 314 11.69 -5.16 -7.43
C HIS A 314 11.20 -6.45 -8.09
N ASP A 315 9.95 -6.85 -7.82
CA ASP A 315 9.40 -8.13 -8.27
C ASP A 315 7.88 -8.04 -8.46
N SER A 316 7.23 -9.15 -8.82
CA SER A 316 5.79 -9.19 -9.04
C SER A 316 5.25 -10.60 -8.91
N ALA A 317 3.98 -10.70 -8.54
CA ALA A 317 3.21 -11.93 -8.60
C ALA A 317 1.86 -11.67 -9.28
N TRP A 318 1.39 -12.62 -10.06
CA TRP A 318 0.00 -12.65 -10.51
C TRP A 318 -0.81 -13.50 -9.54
N MET A 319 -1.97 -13.00 -9.16
CA MET A 319 -2.82 -13.61 -8.15
C MET A 319 -4.28 -13.68 -8.58
N ILE A 320 -4.94 -14.78 -8.21
CA ILE A 320 -6.39 -14.90 -8.18
C ILE A 320 -6.80 -15.08 -6.72
N SER A 321 -7.80 -14.35 -6.30
CA SER A 321 -8.28 -14.31 -4.91
C SER A 321 -9.79 -14.40 -4.86
N THR A 322 -10.31 -15.33 -4.04
CA THR A 322 -11.74 -15.46 -3.72
C THR A 322 -11.93 -16.14 -2.39
N GLU A 323 -13.09 -15.93 -1.80
CA GLU A 323 -13.65 -16.73 -0.71
C GLU A 323 -14.91 -17.44 -1.22
N ALA A 324 -14.99 -18.75 -0.99
CA ALA A 324 -16.11 -19.58 -1.44
C ALA A 324 -16.66 -20.45 -0.28
N GLY A 325 -17.85 -20.97 -0.42
CA GLY A 325 -18.36 -21.99 0.51
C GLY A 325 -17.39 -23.18 0.61
N LYS A 326 -17.22 -23.75 1.79
CA LYS A 326 -16.27 -24.85 2.04
C LYS A 326 -16.53 -26.05 1.10
N ASP A 327 -17.78 -26.29 0.76
CA ASP A 327 -18.27 -27.36 -0.09
C ASP A 327 -18.01 -27.15 -1.60
N VAL A 328 -17.82 -25.91 -2.03
CA VAL A 328 -17.60 -25.55 -3.44
C VAL A 328 -16.19 -25.05 -3.76
N CYS A 329 -15.26 -25.06 -2.79
CA CYS A 329 -13.89 -24.58 -3.01
C CYS A 329 -13.17 -25.33 -4.14
N GLU A 330 -13.28 -26.66 -4.21
CA GLU A 330 -12.63 -27.48 -5.25
C GLU A 330 -13.25 -27.18 -6.62
N ALA A 331 -14.57 -27.13 -6.71
CA ALA A 331 -15.27 -26.76 -7.94
C ALA A 331 -14.91 -25.34 -8.41
N THR A 332 -14.74 -24.40 -7.48
CA THR A 332 -14.28 -23.03 -7.79
C THR A 332 -12.89 -23.04 -8.45
N ILE A 333 -11.95 -23.82 -7.91
CA ILE A 333 -10.60 -23.95 -8.47
C ILE A 333 -10.66 -24.55 -9.89
N GLU A 334 -11.47 -25.60 -10.09
CA GLU A 334 -11.64 -26.24 -11.41
C GLU A 334 -12.18 -25.23 -12.45
N GLU A 335 -13.17 -24.43 -12.09
CA GLU A 335 -13.71 -23.39 -12.98
C GLU A 335 -12.70 -22.28 -13.29
N VAL A 336 -11.86 -21.89 -12.34
CA VAL A 336 -10.76 -20.94 -12.60
C VAL A 336 -9.83 -21.50 -13.69
N TYR A 337 -9.40 -22.76 -13.57
CA TYR A 337 -8.52 -23.37 -14.58
C TYR A 337 -9.19 -23.56 -15.93
N LYS A 338 -10.49 -23.83 -15.93
CA LYS A 338 -11.29 -23.92 -17.14
C LYS A 338 -11.34 -22.57 -17.88
N GLU A 339 -11.64 -21.48 -17.16
CA GLU A 339 -11.64 -20.14 -17.72
C GLU A 339 -10.25 -19.70 -18.24
N MET A 340 -9.17 -20.06 -17.54
CA MET A 340 -7.80 -19.83 -18.03
C MET A 340 -7.55 -20.54 -19.36
N LYS A 341 -8.03 -21.78 -19.49
CA LYS A 341 -7.89 -22.56 -20.73
C LYS A 341 -8.74 -21.95 -21.86
N LEU A 342 -9.98 -21.59 -21.60
CA LEU A 342 -10.87 -20.97 -22.59
C LEU A 342 -10.29 -19.64 -23.09
N LEU A 343 -9.78 -18.79 -22.19
CA LEU A 343 -9.18 -17.51 -22.55
C LEU A 343 -7.92 -17.67 -23.45
N ARG A 344 -7.20 -18.79 -23.32
CA ARG A 344 -6.05 -19.11 -24.17
C ARG A 344 -6.46 -19.66 -25.52
N ASP A 345 -7.47 -20.51 -25.56
CA ASP A 345 -7.80 -21.35 -26.73
C ASP A 345 -8.89 -20.71 -27.61
N GLU A 346 -9.66 -19.75 -27.09
CA GLU A 346 -10.78 -19.11 -27.78
C GLU A 346 -10.61 -17.58 -27.86
N PRO A 347 -11.02 -16.94 -28.97
CA PRO A 347 -11.05 -15.48 -29.05
C PRO A 347 -11.99 -14.89 -28.01
N VAL A 348 -11.69 -13.68 -27.55
CA VAL A 348 -12.61 -12.90 -26.71
C VAL A 348 -13.63 -12.24 -27.65
N ASP A 349 -14.91 -12.41 -27.35
CA ASP A 349 -15.99 -11.75 -28.08
C ASP A 349 -15.88 -10.22 -27.95
N ALA A 350 -16.30 -9.50 -29.00
CA ALA A 350 -16.18 -8.04 -29.08
C ALA A 350 -17.13 -7.32 -28.13
#